data_e0fe035885689dc5bc48986204bf7775
#
_entry.id   e0fe035885689dc5bc48986204bf7775
#
_cell.length_a   1.000
_cell.length_b   1.000
_cell.length_c   1.000
_cell.angle_alpha   90.00
_cell.angle_beta   90.00
_cell.angle_gamma   90.00
#
_symmetry.space_group_name_H-M   'P 1'
#
loop_
_entity.id
_entity.type
_entity.pdbx_description
1 polymer ?
#
loop_
_entity_poly.entity_id
_entity_poly.type
_entity_poly.pdbx_seq_one_letter_code
_entity_poly.pdbx_strand_id
1 'polypeptide(L)'
;MAERKTCANPGCEKKFTAKHNNKKYCTVQCSRKAQHKRSKEKKKKDFTTQMTVTRGEYYQDYIENFAAEVEQDLIAKTAVADIYGVNKSVVTKMHEAYLVDKDNLELQKEWATPDEAIKSLGKFEDFRDRYFQTETGDPYETADFHQRWIKSILQAIDEGGEQMILSPPRHGKTDLLTHFAIWQICRNTNVRIMWVGGNEEIAKNAVGAVVDHLEHNEKLIEDFCGPGKTFKPKSRSGKSWTSGQFTVANRTVTGIKSPTM
;
A
#
# COMPACT_ATOMS: atom_id res chain seq x y z
N MET A 1 -45.38 30.49 -31.74
CA MET A 1 -44.85 30.94 -30.44
C MET A 1 -43.61 30.15 -30.11
N ALA A 2 -42.49 30.79 -29.73
CA ALA A 2 -41.27 30.10 -29.41
C ALA A 2 -41.36 29.47 -27.99
N GLU A 3 -41.18 28.15 -27.91
CA GLU A 3 -41.30 27.38 -26.69
C GLU A 3 -40.15 27.69 -25.71
N ARG A 4 -40.49 27.96 -24.44
CA ARG A 4 -39.50 28.16 -23.36
C ARG A 4 -39.06 26.79 -22.84
N LYS A 5 -37.76 26.47 -22.93
CA LYS A 5 -37.15 25.22 -22.46
C LYS A 5 -36.22 25.48 -21.29
N THR A 6 -36.14 24.53 -20.37
CA THR A 6 -35.14 24.54 -19.29
C THR A 6 -33.83 23.91 -19.82
N CYS A 7 -32.69 24.46 -19.42
CA CYS A 7 -31.38 23.99 -19.86
C CYS A 7 -31.13 22.56 -19.37
N ALA A 8 -30.75 21.67 -20.28
CA ALA A 8 -30.47 20.25 -19.96
C ALA A 8 -29.10 20.01 -19.31
N ASN A 9 -28.34 21.06 -18.97
CA ASN A 9 -27.10 20.92 -18.21
C ASN A 9 -27.44 20.79 -16.70
N PRO A 10 -27.12 19.66 -16.04
CA PRO A 10 -27.31 19.51 -14.60
C PRO A 10 -26.61 20.63 -13.83
N GLY A 11 -27.34 21.36 -13.02
CA GLY A 11 -26.86 22.54 -12.29
C GLY A 11 -27.02 23.87 -13.03
N CYS A 12 -27.77 23.92 -14.14
CA CYS A 12 -28.16 25.13 -14.81
C CYS A 12 -29.69 25.25 -14.87
N GLU A 13 -30.27 26.07 -14.00
CA GLU A 13 -31.72 26.25 -13.91
C GLU A 13 -32.28 27.29 -14.90
N LYS A 14 -31.44 27.82 -15.83
CA LYS A 14 -31.84 28.87 -16.76
C LYS A 14 -32.87 28.39 -17.77
N LYS A 15 -34.00 29.08 -17.85
CA LYS A 15 -34.99 28.95 -18.93
C LYS A 15 -34.55 29.78 -20.11
N PHE A 16 -34.63 29.25 -21.31
CA PHE A 16 -34.27 29.97 -22.55
C PHE A 16 -35.26 29.67 -23.66
N THR A 17 -35.36 30.58 -24.61
CA THR A 17 -36.22 30.43 -25.78
C THR A 17 -35.39 29.69 -26.86
N ALA A 18 -35.87 28.54 -27.28
CA ALA A 18 -35.19 27.74 -28.30
C ALA A 18 -35.62 28.24 -29.70
N LYS A 19 -34.66 28.70 -30.50
CA LYS A 19 -34.91 29.06 -31.93
C LYS A 19 -35.14 27.85 -32.81
N HIS A 20 -34.69 26.66 -32.37
CA HIS A 20 -34.87 25.38 -33.07
C HIS A 20 -35.27 24.31 -32.04
N ASN A 21 -36.11 23.34 -32.46
CA ASN A 21 -36.63 22.30 -31.59
C ASN A 21 -35.54 21.40 -30.96
N ASN A 22 -34.38 21.26 -31.61
CA ASN A 22 -33.25 20.44 -31.12
C ASN A 22 -32.34 21.14 -30.13
N LYS A 23 -32.52 22.44 -29.84
CA LYS A 23 -31.68 23.18 -28.88
C LYS A 23 -32.01 22.77 -27.47
N LYS A 24 -31.08 22.05 -26.78
CA LYS A 24 -31.24 21.52 -25.42
C LYS A 24 -30.53 22.34 -24.35
N TYR A 25 -29.63 23.26 -24.73
CA TYR A 25 -28.77 24.03 -23.79
C TYR A 25 -28.90 25.54 -24.03
N CYS A 26 -28.88 26.31 -22.94
CA CYS A 26 -29.01 27.75 -23.02
C CYS A 26 -27.80 28.44 -23.69
N THR A 27 -26.58 27.89 -23.50
CA THR A 27 -25.34 28.40 -24.08
C THR A 27 -24.45 27.24 -24.59
N VAL A 28 -23.47 27.58 -25.44
CA VAL A 28 -22.43 26.63 -25.89
C VAL A 28 -21.61 26.10 -24.71
N GLN A 29 -21.35 26.95 -23.70
CA GLN A 29 -20.63 26.53 -22.51
C GLN A 29 -21.42 25.48 -21.70
N CYS A 30 -22.74 25.61 -21.55
CA CYS A 30 -23.58 24.62 -20.91
C CYS A 30 -23.59 23.29 -21.68
N SER A 31 -23.60 23.32 -23.01
CA SER A 31 -23.47 22.12 -23.86
C SER A 31 -22.12 21.42 -23.62
N ARG A 32 -21.01 22.15 -23.65
CA ARG A 32 -19.66 21.61 -23.39
C ARG A 32 -19.53 21.02 -22.00
N LYS A 33 -20.03 21.69 -20.94
CA LYS A 33 -20.02 21.15 -19.58
C LYS A 33 -20.81 19.85 -19.44
N ALA A 34 -22.00 19.79 -20.06
CA ALA A 34 -22.83 18.59 -20.04
C ALA A 34 -22.18 17.43 -20.82
N GLN A 35 -21.57 17.70 -21.96
CA GLN A 35 -20.82 16.70 -22.73
C GLN A 35 -19.61 16.18 -21.96
N HIS A 36 -18.83 17.07 -21.32
CA HIS A 36 -17.67 16.69 -20.52
C HIS A 36 -18.05 15.83 -19.32
N LYS A 37 -19.17 16.16 -18.62
CA LYS A 37 -19.70 15.36 -17.51
C LYS A 37 -20.12 13.97 -17.99
N ARG A 38 -20.86 13.87 -19.10
CA ARG A 38 -21.25 12.58 -19.71
C ARG A 38 -20.06 11.75 -20.14
N SER A 39 -19.04 12.39 -20.77
CA SER A 39 -17.81 11.69 -21.16
C SER A 39 -17.05 11.15 -19.96
N LYS A 40 -16.96 11.90 -18.84
CA LYS A 40 -16.36 11.42 -17.59
C LYS A 40 -17.16 10.28 -16.96
N GLU A 41 -18.50 10.40 -16.92
CA GLU A 41 -19.37 9.35 -16.40
C GLU A 41 -19.31 8.07 -17.27
N LYS A 42 -19.27 8.21 -18.59
CA LYS A 42 -19.09 7.09 -19.51
C LYS A 42 -17.73 6.41 -19.29
N LYS A 43 -16.63 7.19 -19.25
CA LYS A 43 -15.28 6.65 -18.96
C LYS A 43 -15.20 5.95 -17.62
N LYS A 44 -15.85 6.50 -16.57
CA LYS A 44 -15.90 5.88 -15.24
C LYS A 44 -16.70 4.57 -15.26
N LYS A 45 -17.82 4.53 -15.96
CA LYS A 45 -18.67 3.34 -16.13
C LYS A 45 -17.94 2.26 -16.95
N ASP A 46 -17.32 2.65 -18.07
CA ASP A 46 -16.54 1.76 -18.93
C ASP A 46 -15.33 1.20 -18.16
N PHE A 47 -14.63 2.03 -17.35
CA PHE A 47 -13.50 1.61 -16.52
C PHE A 47 -13.94 0.63 -15.43
N THR A 48 -15.04 0.93 -14.73
CA THR A 48 -15.59 0.04 -13.68
C THR A 48 -16.06 -1.29 -14.27
N THR A 49 -16.75 -1.25 -15.42
CA THR A 49 -17.20 -2.45 -16.14
C THR A 49 -16.01 -3.26 -16.64
N GLN A 50 -14.97 -2.60 -17.18
CA GLN A 50 -13.76 -3.27 -17.65
C GLN A 50 -12.95 -3.93 -16.51
N MET A 51 -12.85 -3.29 -15.34
CA MET A 51 -12.21 -3.93 -14.17
C MET A 51 -13.02 -5.14 -13.67
N THR A 52 -14.33 -5.04 -13.66
CA THR A 52 -15.22 -6.13 -13.22
C THR A 52 -15.14 -7.32 -14.17
N VAL A 53 -15.05 -7.07 -15.48
CA VAL A 53 -14.93 -8.13 -16.50
C VAL A 53 -13.51 -8.71 -16.57
N THR A 54 -12.48 -7.91 -16.30
CA THR A 54 -11.07 -8.36 -16.39
C THR A 54 -10.67 -9.29 -15.23
N ARG A 55 -11.26 -9.13 -14.04
CA ARG A 55 -11.01 -9.95 -12.84
C ARG A 55 -12.30 -10.47 -12.21
N GLY A 56 -13.37 -10.58 -12.97
CA GLY A 56 -14.68 -11.05 -12.55
C GLY A 56 -14.86 -12.55 -12.77
N GLU A 57 -16.10 -12.93 -13.01
CA GLU A 57 -16.59 -14.31 -13.10
C GLU A 57 -15.77 -15.23 -14.01
N TYR A 58 -15.22 -14.72 -15.13
CA TYR A 58 -14.46 -15.51 -16.10
C TYR A 58 -12.94 -15.53 -15.86
N TYR A 59 -12.40 -14.69 -14.97
CA TYR A 59 -10.95 -14.55 -14.82
C TYR A 59 -10.32 -15.77 -14.16
N GLN A 60 -10.96 -16.30 -13.14
CA GLN A 60 -10.48 -17.49 -12.46
C GLN A 60 -10.54 -18.72 -13.39
N ASP A 61 -11.66 -18.89 -14.10
CA ASP A 61 -11.83 -19.96 -15.08
C ASP A 61 -10.83 -19.82 -16.24
N TYR A 62 -10.53 -18.59 -16.68
CA TYR A 62 -9.50 -18.31 -17.67
C TYR A 62 -8.11 -18.75 -17.21
N ILE A 63 -7.74 -18.45 -15.97
CA ILE A 63 -6.45 -18.84 -15.41
C ILE A 63 -6.32 -20.37 -15.38
N GLU A 64 -7.35 -21.06 -14.94
CA GLU A 64 -7.35 -22.51 -14.74
C GLU A 64 -7.34 -23.28 -16.06
N ASN A 65 -8.03 -22.82 -17.09
CA ASN A 65 -8.30 -23.59 -18.29
C ASN A 65 -7.60 -23.11 -19.55
N PHE A 66 -7.24 -21.81 -19.67
CA PHE A 66 -6.80 -21.24 -20.93
C PHE A 66 -5.51 -20.42 -20.87
N ALA A 67 -5.14 -19.87 -19.73
CA ALA A 67 -4.06 -18.88 -19.63
C ALA A 67 -2.70 -19.45 -20.11
N ALA A 68 -2.37 -20.68 -19.70
CA ALA A 68 -1.12 -21.35 -20.06
C ALA A 68 -1.09 -21.70 -21.57
N GLU A 69 -2.21 -22.13 -22.14
CA GLU A 69 -2.32 -22.48 -23.55
C GLU A 69 -2.25 -21.24 -24.45
N VAL A 70 -2.84 -20.11 -24.02
CA VAL A 70 -2.74 -18.82 -24.71
C VAL A 70 -1.32 -18.27 -24.64
N GLU A 71 -0.60 -18.45 -23.53
CA GLU A 71 0.80 -18.03 -23.37
C GLU A 71 1.73 -18.83 -24.29
N GLN A 72 1.45 -20.12 -24.50
CA GLN A 72 2.20 -21.01 -25.41
C GLN A 72 1.75 -20.94 -26.87
N ASP A 73 0.87 -20.01 -27.22
CA ASP A 73 0.25 -19.87 -28.56
C ASP A 73 -0.49 -21.14 -29.05
N LEU A 74 -0.89 -22.04 -28.15
CA LEU A 74 -1.63 -23.26 -28.45
C LEU A 74 -3.10 -22.99 -28.78
N ILE A 75 -3.68 -21.95 -28.16
CA ILE A 75 -5.03 -21.48 -28.44
C ILE A 75 -5.06 -19.97 -28.69
N ALA A 76 -5.78 -19.54 -29.71
CA ALA A 76 -5.90 -18.12 -30.01
C ALA A 76 -6.85 -17.40 -29.06
N LYS A 77 -6.51 -16.18 -28.65
CA LYS A 77 -7.38 -15.32 -27.81
C LYS A 77 -8.77 -15.08 -28.40
N THR A 78 -8.92 -15.19 -29.72
CA THR A 78 -10.23 -15.12 -30.41
C THR A 78 -11.08 -16.34 -30.13
N ALA A 79 -10.50 -17.54 -30.11
CA ALA A 79 -11.24 -18.76 -29.83
C ALA A 79 -11.73 -18.78 -28.38
N VAL A 80 -10.91 -18.32 -27.42
CA VAL A 80 -11.32 -18.16 -26.02
C VAL A 80 -12.43 -17.10 -25.88
N ALA A 81 -12.34 -16.01 -26.64
CA ALA A 81 -13.37 -14.97 -26.65
C ALA A 81 -14.73 -15.51 -27.16
N ASP A 82 -14.72 -16.37 -28.15
CA ASP A 82 -15.92 -17.03 -28.67
C ASP A 82 -16.53 -18.01 -27.66
N ILE A 83 -15.68 -18.77 -26.91
CA ILE A 83 -16.12 -19.66 -25.84
C ILE A 83 -16.87 -18.90 -24.75
N TYR A 84 -16.35 -17.74 -24.32
CA TYR A 84 -16.99 -16.92 -23.30
C TYR A 84 -18.08 -15.99 -23.83
N GLY A 85 -18.28 -15.90 -25.13
CA GLY A 85 -19.22 -14.95 -25.72
C GLY A 85 -18.84 -13.48 -25.49
N VAL A 86 -17.54 -13.17 -25.35
CA VAL A 86 -17.02 -11.84 -25.07
C VAL A 86 -16.17 -11.30 -26.21
N ASN A 87 -15.84 -10.01 -26.17
CA ASN A 87 -14.94 -9.44 -27.18
C ASN A 87 -13.49 -9.89 -26.93
N LYS A 88 -12.71 -10.12 -28.01
CA LYS A 88 -11.27 -10.43 -27.96
C LYS A 88 -10.48 -9.48 -27.03
N SER A 89 -10.84 -8.19 -27.02
CA SER A 89 -10.17 -7.21 -26.14
C SER A 89 -10.32 -7.52 -24.63
N VAL A 90 -11.37 -8.22 -24.24
CA VAL A 90 -11.59 -8.67 -22.85
C VAL A 90 -10.61 -9.79 -22.52
N VAL A 91 -10.48 -10.79 -23.39
CA VAL A 91 -9.50 -11.89 -23.24
C VAL A 91 -8.06 -11.36 -23.25
N THR A 92 -7.75 -10.40 -24.12
CA THR A 92 -6.44 -9.75 -24.14
C THR A 92 -6.11 -9.11 -22.79
N LYS A 93 -7.06 -8.38 -22.19
CA LYS A 93 -6.87 -7.76 -20.88
C LYS A 93 -6.80 -8.78 -19.74
N MET A 94 -7.56 -9.86 -19.83
CA MET A 94 -7.45 -10.97 -18.86
C MET A 94 -6.07 -11.62 -18.92
N HIS A 95 -5.54 -11.81 -20.13
CA HIS A 95 -4.21 -12.37 -20.31
C HIS A 95 -3.08 -11.43 -19.84
N GLU A 96 -3.19 -10.12 -20.13
CA GLU A 96 -2.27 -9.11 -19.60
C GLU A 96 -2.29 -9.09 -18.05
N ALA A 97 -3.48 -9.19 -17.44
CA ALA A 97 -3.61 -9.27 -15.98
C ALA A 97 -3.00 -10.57 -15.42
N TYR A 98 -3.19 -11.70 -16.12
CA TYR A 98 -2.58 -12.98 -15.76
C TYR A 98 -1.05 -12.93 -15.78
N LEU A 99 -0.44 -12.35 -16.82
CA LEU A 99 1.01 -12.20 -16.90
C LEU A 99 1.56 -11.35 -15.74
N VAL A 100 0.88 -10.25 -15.41
CA VAL A 100 1.25 -9.42 -14.25
C VAL A 100 1.09 -10.18 -12.94
N ASP A 101 0.01 -10.94 -12.77
CA ASP A 101 -0.24 -11.71 -11.56
C ASP A 101 0.76 -12.90 -11.44
N LYS A 102 1.14 -13.52 -12.58
CA LYS A 102 2.17 -14.57 -12.67
C LYS A 102 3.55 -14.02 -12.31
N ASP A 103 3.96 -12.89 -12.89
CA ASP A 103 5.23 -12.24 -12.56
C ASP A 103 5.31 -11.85 -11.07
N ASN A 104 4.20 -11.33 -10.53
CA ASN A 104 4.12 -11.04 -9.09
C ASN A 104 4.20 -12.29 -8.22
N LEU A 105 3.62 -13.40 -8.64
CA LEU A 105 3.67 -14.67 -7.94
C LEU A 105 5.06 -15.31 -8.01
N GLU A 106 5.74 -15.22 -9.16
CA GLU A 106 7.13 -15.68 -9.32
C GLU A 106 8.07 -14.84 -8.47
N LEU A 107 7.94 -13.51 -8.49
CA LEU A 107 8.67 -12.60 -7.60
C LEU A 107 8.39 -12.90 -6.12
N GLN A 108 7.17 -13.29 -5.76
CA GLN A 108 6.84 -13.71 -4.38
C GLN A 108 7.44 -15.06 -4.03
N LYS A 109 7.60 -15.97 -5.00
CA LYS A 109 8.27 -17.27 -4.79
C LYS A 109 9.79 -17.13 -4.71
N GLU A 110 10.38 -16.23 -5.50
CA GLU A 110 11.80 -15.90 -5.41
C GLU A 110 12.14 -15.14 -4.14
N TRP A 111 11.16 -14.39 -3.62
CA TRP A 111 11.28 -13.66 -2.37
C TRP A 111 10.34 -14.25 -1.32
N ALA A 112 10.74 -15.36 -0.74
CA ALA A 112 10.23 -15.79 0.55
C ALA A 112 11.07 -15.09 1.63
N THR A 113 10.45 -14.37 2.56
CA THR A 113 11.13 -13.94 3.78
C THR A 113 11.80 -15.15 4.39
N PRO A 114 13.12 -15.16 4.62
CA PRO A 114 13.82 -16.36 5.11
C PRO A 114 13.17 -16.89 6.39
N ASP A 115 13.06 -18.20 6.52
CA ASP A 115 12.45 -18.84 7.70
C ASP A 115 13.08 -18.36 9.01
N GLU A 116 14.38 -18.08 9.00
CA GLU A 116 15.10 -17.50 10.13
C GLU A 116 14.66 -16.07 10.46
N ALA A 117 14.34 -15.26 9.44
CA ALA A 117 13.80 -13.92 9.64
C ALA A 117 12.39 -13.98 10.22
N ILE A 118 11.53 -14.88 9.71
CA ILE A 118 10.20 -15.14 10.28
C ILE A 118 10.30 -15.61 11.71
N LYS A 119 11.23 -16.54 12.01
CA LYS A 119 11.48 -17.05 13.35
C LYS A 119 11.91 -15.96 14.32
N SER A 120 12.76 -15.02 13.87
CA SER A 120 13.19 -13.87 14.67
C SER A 120 12.07 -12.91 15.04
N LEU A 121 10.98 -12.86 14.26
CA LEU A 121 9.81 -12.05 14.60
C LEU A 121 9.04 -12.58 15.82
N GLY A 122 9.20 -13.86 16.15
CA GLY A 122 8.54 -14.47 17.31
C GLY A 122 9.09 -13.98 18.64
N LYS A 123 10.36 -13.61 18.69
CA LYS A 123 11.05 -13.16 19.91
C LYS A 123 11.92 -11.95 19.64
N PHE A 124 11.76 -10.91 20.46
CA PHE A 124 12.46 -9.63 20.26
C PHE A 124 13.99 -9.76 20.34
N GLU A 125 14.49 -10.55 21.26
CA GLU A 125 15.92 -10.77 21.42
C GLU A 125 16.55 -11.39 20.17
N ASP A 126 15.92 -12.43 19.61
CA ASP A 126 16.39 -13.09 18.38
C ASP A 126 16.40 -12.14 17.18
N PHE A 127 15.40 -11.25 17.11
CA PHE A 127 15.35 -10.18 16.11
C PHE A 127 16.45 -9.15 16.32
N ARG A 128 16.67 -8.73 17.57
CA ARG A 128 17.70 -7.75 17.90
C ARG A 128 19.09 -8.28 17.58
N ASP A 129 19.41 -9.50 17.97
CA ASP A 129 20.72 -10.14 17.72
C ASP A 129 20.97 -10.33 16.20
N ARG A 130 19.91 -10.56 15.42
CA ARG A 130 20.03 -10.78 13.99
C ARG A 130 20.29 -9.49 13.20
N TYR A 131 19.69 -8.36 13.57
CA TYR A 131 19.65 -7.15 12.74
C TYR A 131 20.40 -5.96 13.31
N PHE A 132 20.79 -5.97 14.58
CA PHE A 132 21.44 -4.81 15.19
C PHE A 132 22.78 -5.17 15.79
N GLN A 133 23.75 -4.31 15.53
CA GLN A 133 25.09 -4.41 16.05
C GLN A 133 25.49 -3.06 16.67
N THR A 134 26.38 -3.11 17.66
CA THR A 134 27.01 -1.92 18.23
C THR A 134 27.93 -1.27 17.19
N GLU A 135 28.44 -0.07 17.48
CA GLU A 135 29.43 0.61 16.65
C GLU A 135 30.72 -0.21 16.44
N THR A 136 31.00 -1.16 17.34
CA THR A 136 32.15 -2.09 17.26
C THR A 136 31.84 -3.34 16.43
N GLY A 137 30.58 -3.52 15.96
CA GLY A 137 30.15 -4.69 15.19
C GLY A 137 29.71 -5.88 16.05
N ASP A 138 29.71 -5.72 17.39
CA ASP A 138 29.24 -6.77 18.30
C ASP A 138 27.72 -6.77 18.42
N PRO A 139 27.07 -7.91 18.69
CA PRO A 139 25.65 -7.96 18.99
C PRO A 139 25.33 -7.11 20.24
N TYR A 140 24.15 -6.48 20.24
CA TYR A 140 23.68 -5.79 21.44
C TYR A 140 23.37 -6.82 22.54
N GLU A 141 23.97 -6.65 23.71
CA GLU A 141 23.60 -7.42 24.87
C GLU A 141 22.20 -7.05 25.37
N THR A 142 21.31 -8.02 25.47
CA THR A 142 19.97 -7.84 26.02
C THR A 142 19.96 -8.32 27.47
N ALA A 143 20.28 -7.44 28.39
CA ALA A 143 20.32 -7.73 29.83
C ALA A 143 18.93 -8.12 30.37
N ASP A 144 18.87 -8.82 31.51
CA ASP A 144 17.62 -9.29 32.13
C ASP A 144 16.59 -8.18 32.38
N PHE A 145 17.05 -6.98 32.70
CA PHE A 145 16.13 -5.86 32.89
C PHE A 145 15.53 -5.37 31.56
N HIS A 146 16.25 -5.45 30.43
CA HIS A 146 15.71 -5.17 29.11
C HIS A 146 14.61 -6.18 28.76
N GLN A 147 14.82 -7.46 29.02
CA GLN A 147 13.82 -8.52 28.77
C GLN A 147 12.56 -8.27 29.60
N ARG A 148 12.70 -7.88 30.86
CA ARG A 148 11.56 -7.50 31.71
C ARG A 148 10.79 -6.30 31.16
N TRP A 149 11.49 -5.28 30.64
CA TRP A 149 10.84 -4.12 30.03
C TRP A 149 10.05 -4.52 28.79
N ILE A 150 10.64 -5.28 27.89
CA ILE A 150 9.95 -5.75 26.66
C ILE A 150 8.72 -6.59 27.02
N LYS A 151 8.85 -7.50 27.98
CA LYS A 151 7.71 -8.30 28.45
C LYS A 151 6.58 -7.43 28.99
N SER A 152 6.90 -6.42 29.80
CA SER A 152 5.92 -5.48 30.35
C SER A 152 5.27 -4.62 29.26
N ILE A 153 6.04 -4.15 28.26
CA ILE A 153 5.51 -3.39 27.13
C ILE A 153 4.55 -4.25 26.31
N LEU A 154 4.92 -5.48 25.99
CA LEU A 154 4.07 -6.41 25.26
C LEU A 154 2.77 -6.70 25.99
N GLN A 155 2.86 -6.95 27.30
CA GLN A 155 1.67 -7.14 28.12
C GLN A 155 0.76 -5.91 28.10
N ALA A 156 1.32 -4.69 28.25
CA ALA A 156 0.54 -3.46 28.17
C ALA A 156 -0.12 -3.24 26.79
N ILE A 157 0.57 -3.64 25.71
CA ILE A 157 -0.02 -3.60 24.35
C ILE A 157 -1.19 -4.57 24.21
N ASP A 158 -1.05 -5.80 24.71
CA ASP A 158 -2.06 -6.85 24.61
C ASP A 158 -3.29 -6.53 25.46
N GLU A 159 -3.09 -5.98 26.65
CA GLU A 159 -4.15 -5.60 27.60
C GLU A 159 -4.73 -4.21 27.34
N GLY A 160 -4.15 -3.41 26.42
CA GLY A 160 -4.54 -2.03 26.15
C GLY A 160 -4.21 -1.08 27.32
N GLY A 161 -3.14 -1.38 28.07
CA GLY A 161 -2.71 -0.63 29.25
C GLY A 161 -1.57 0.35 28.98
N GLU A 162 -1.03 0.89 30.09
CA GLU A 162 0.11 1.79 30.12
C GLU A 162 1.27 1.16 30.89
N GLN A 163 2.50 1.41 30.46
CA GLN A 163 3.70 0.94 31.15
C GLN A 163 4.67 2.09 31.42
N MET A 164 5.07 2.25 32.69
CA MET A 164 6.11 3.20 33.07
C MET A 164 7.44 2.46 33.34
N ILE A 165 8.50 2.88 32.65
CA ILE A 165 9.84 2.35 32.83
C ILE A 165 10.74 3.44 33.37
N LEU A 166 11.15 3.29 34.64
CA LEU A 166 12.11 4.18 35.29
C LEU A 166 13.50 3.51 35.29
N SER A 167 14.47 4.18 34.74
CA SER A 167 15.84 3.66 34.63
C SER A 167 16.84 4.81 34.55
N PRO A 168 18.05 4.64 35.11
CA PRO A 168 19.10 5.62 34.98
C PRO A 168 19.44 5.96 33.52
N PRO A 169 20.10 7.10 33.26
CA PRO A 169 20.67 7.39 31.94
C PRO A 169 21.66 6.30 31.49
N ARG A 170 21.87 6.18 30.21
CA ARG A 170 22.86 5.27 29.57
C ARG A 170 22.60 3.78 29.76
N HIS A 171 21.37 3.38 30.08
CA HIS A 171 20.95 1.97 30.12
C HIS A 171 20.30 1.51 28.80
N GLY A 172 20.61 2.11 27.67
CA GLY A 172 20.15 1.67 26.35
C GLY A 172 18.64 1.78 26.08
N LYS A 173 17.89 2.60 26.87
CA LYS A 173 16.43 2.73 26.69
C LYS A 173 16.01 3.13 25.28
N THR A 174 16.68 4.17 24.76
CA THR A 174 16.32 4.73 23.44
C THR A 174 16.60 3.72 22.33
N ASP A 175 17.78 3.08 22.35
CA ASP A 175 18.16 2.07 21.37
C ASP A 175 17.24 0.87 21.44
N LEU A 176 16.92 0.40 22.67
CA LEU A 176 15.99 -0.70 22.85
C LEU A 176 14.61 -0.39 22.26
N LEU A 177 14.07 0.81 22.52
CA LEU A 177 12.76 1.23 21.99
C LEU A 177 12.80 1.47 20.49
N THR A 178 13.92 1.97 19.93
CA THR A 178 14.14 2.10 18.49
C THR A 178 14.08 0.73 17.81
N HIS A 179 14.86 -0.24 18.34
CA HIS A 179 14.84 -1.62 17.82
C HIS A 179 13.47 -2.28 17.98
N PHE A 180 12.79 -2.01 19.11
CA PHE A 180 11.44 -2.51 19.35
C PHE A 180 10.42 -1.94 18.34
N ALA A 181 10.50 -0.65 18.04
CA ALA A 181 9.64 -0.03 17.02
C ALA A 181 9.85 -0.66 15.65
N ILE A 182 11.10 -0.90 15.24
CA ILE A 182 11.43 -1.57 13.98
C ILE A 182 10.89 -3.01 13.97
N TRP A 183 11.06 -3.75 15.05
CA TRP A 183 10.50 -5.10 15.19
C TRP A 183 8.97 -5.10 15.03
N GLN A 184 8.26 -4.14 15.63
CA GLN A 184 6.81 -4.02 15.47
C GLN A 184 6.41 -3.67 14.02
N ILE A 185 7.19 -2.84 13.33
CA ILE A 185 6.98 -2.51 11.91
C ILE A 185 7.16 -3.75 11.03
N CYS A 186 8.18 -4.57 11.30
CA CYS A 186 8.41 -5.82 10.55
C CYS A 186 7.34 -6.87 10.82
N ARG A 187 6.81 -6.95 12.06
CA ARG A 187 5.69 -7.84 12.43
C ARG A 187 4.36 -7.40 11.80
N ASN A 188 4.14 -6.11 11.69
CA ASN A 188 2.91 -5.55 11.16
C ASN A 188 3.19 -4.22 10.44
N THR A 189 3.30 -4.26 9.13
CA THR A 189 3.53 -3.07 8.29
C THR A 189 2.43 -2.01 8.39
N ASN A 190 1.28 -2.34 8.98
CA ASN A 190 0.15 -1.45 9.19
C ASN A 190 0.14 -0.82 10.59
N VAL A 191 1.12 -1.13 11.44
CA VAL A 191 1.24 -0.55 12.78
C VAL A 191 1.32 0.97 12.72
N ARG A 192 0.83 1.62 13.76
CA ARG A 192 0.95 3.06 13.97
C ARG A 192 1.65 3.29 15.30
N ILE A 193 2.77 3.97 15.25
CA ILE A 193 3.60 4.27 16.41
C ILE A 193 3.66 5.79 16.55
N MET A 194 3.52 6.30 17.75
CA MET A 194 3.74 7.71 18.06
C MET A 194 4.87 7.81 19.07
N TRP A 195 5.91 8.57 18.74
CA TRP A 195 7.00 8.87 19.65
C TRP A 195 6.83 10.27 20.22
N VAL A 196 6.76 10.38 21.53
CA VAL A 196 6.65 11.65 22.25
C VAL A 196 7.93 11.87 23.04
N GLY A 197 8.63 12.98 22.75
CA GLY A 197 9.84 13.41 23.46
C GLY A 197 9.57 14.61 24.36
N GLY A 198 10.53 14.93 25.21
CA GLY A 198 10.49 16.15 26.04
C GLY A 198 10.53 17.45 25.21
N ASN A 199 11.03 17.37 23.98
CA ASN A 199 10.95 18.40 22.95
C ASN A 199 10.92 17.76 21.56
N GLU A 200 10.67 18.59 20.54
CA GLU A 200 10.55 18.15 19.15
C GLU A 200 11.84 17.52 18.60
N GLU A 201 12.99 18.06 18.99
CA GLU A 201 14.30 17.56 18.54
C GLU A 201 14.57 16.14 19.05
N ILE A 202 14.30 15.86 20.33
CA ILE A 202 14.43 14.52 20.90
C ILE A 202 13.51 13.53 20.20
N ALA A 203 12.27 13.92 19.93
CA ALA A 203 11.34 13.05 19.22
C ALA A 203 11.81 12.79 17.76
N LYS A 204 12.24 13.82 17.05
CA LYS A 204 12.77 13.70 15.68
C LYS A 204 14.03 12.84 15.60
N ASN A 205 14.94 12.96 16.58
CA ASN A 205 16.15 12.13 16.63
C ASN A 205 15.81 10.66 16.79
N ALA A 206 14.85 10.34 17.65
CA ALA A 206 14.40 8.96 17.85
C ALA A 206 13.71 8.38 16.60
N VAL A 207 12.82 9.15 15.97
CA VAL A 207 12.18 8.75 14.71
C VAL A 207 13.23 8.65 13.59
N GLY A 208 14.19 9.58 13.54
CA GLY A 208 15.32 9.57 12.60
C GLY A 208 16.15 8.31 12.70
N ALA A 209 16.43 7.82 13.91
CA ALA A 209 17.16 6.57 14.12
C ALA A 209 16.38 5.36 13.57
N VAL A 210 15.07 5.32 13.72
CA VAL A 210 14.23 4.27 13.09
C VAL A 210 14.30 4.36 11.57
N VAL A 211 14.18 5.56 11.00
CA VAL A 211 14.28 5.81 9.55
C VAL A 211 15.63 5.37 9.02
N ASP A 212 16.71 5.68 9.72
CA ASP A 212 18.07 5.33 9.32
C ASP A 212 18.26 3.81 9.19
N HIS A 213 17.83 3.04 10.18
CA HIS A 213 17.83 1.58 10.09
C HIS A 213 16.98 1.05 8.94
N LEU A 214 15.78 1.60 8.72
CA LEU A 214 14.91 1.18 7.62
C LEU A 214 15.45 1.56 6.23
N GLU A 215 16.36 2.53 6.13
CA GLU A 215 17.02 2.93 4.88
C GLU A 215 18.34 2.20 4.62
N HIS A 216 19.12 1.90 5.67
CA HIS A 216 20.52 1.49 5.53
C HIS A 216 20.85 0.11 6.11
N ASN A 217 19.97 -0.51 6.90
CA ASN A 217 20.20 -1.88 7.37
C ASN A 217 19.91 -2.87 6.25
N GLU A 218 20.95 -3.20 5.49
CA GLU A 218 20.84 -4.04 4.29
C GLU A 218 20.18 -5.38 4.58
N LYS A 219 20.59 -6.07 5.67
CA LYS A 219 20.04 -7.36 6.05
C LYS A 219 18.54 -7.30 6.39
N LEU A 220 18.13 -6.23 7.07
CA LEU A 220 16.73 -5.98 7.38
C LEU A 220 15.90 -5.73 6.11
N ILE A 221 16.45 -4.93 5.18
CA ILE A 221 15.81 -4.60 3.90
C ILE A 221 15.70 -5.85 3.04
N GLU A 222 16.77 -6.61 2.91
CA GLU A 222 16.80 -7.84 2.13
C GLU A 222 15.77 -8.86 2.64
N ASP A 223 15.74 -9.09 3.95
CA ASP A 223 14.84 -10.08 4.57
C ASP A 223 13.36 -9.67 4.53
N PHE A 224 13.01 -8.37 4.61
CA PHE A 224 11.62 -7.91 4.75
C PHE A 224 11.05 -7.10 3.58
N CYS A 225 11.85 -6.64 2.65
CA CYS A 225 11.38 -5.88 1.50
C CYS A 225 11.49 -6.65 0.18
N GLY A 226 12.41 -7.60 0.08
CA GLY A 226 12.71 -8.36 -1.13
C GLY A 226 13.62 -7.64 -2.12
N PRO A 227 14.04 -8.34 -3.18
CA PRO A 227 15.02 -7.86 -4.13
C PRO A 227 14.65 -6.52 -4.76
N GLY A 228 15.54 -5.54 -4.67
CA GLY A 228 15.34 -4.21 -5.26
C GLY A 228 14.21 -3.37 -4.66
N LYS A 229 13.62 -3.81 -3.54
CA LYS A 229 12.60 -3.06 -2.80
C LYS A 229 13.20 -2.50 -1.52
N THR A 230 12.56 -1.49 -0.96
CA THR A 230 12.96 -0.82 0.29
C THR A 230 11.74 -0.47 1.11
N PHE A 231 11.92 -0.22 2.41
CA PHE A 231 10.86 0.33 3.25
C PHE A 231 10.47 1.75 2.83
N LYS A 232 11.40 2.48 2.20
CA LYS A 232 11.16 3.84 1.72
C LYS A 232 10.20 3.87 0.53
N PRO A 233 9.12 4.65 0.60
CA PRO A 233 8.19 4.76 -0.51
C PRO A 233 8.81 5.54 -1.67
N LYS A 234 8.36 5.25 -2.90
CA LYS A 234 8.77 6.02 -4.09
C LYS A 234 8.29 7.48 -3.93
N SER A 235 9.11 8.44 -4.38
CA SER A 235 8.85 9.88 -4.23
C SER A 235 7.47 10.34 -4.73
N ARG A 236 6.90 9.66 -5.71
CA ARG A 236 5.58 9.99 -6.28
C ARG A 236 4.41 9.30 -5.57
N SER A 237 4.63 8.55 -4.51
CA SER A 237 3.58 7.79 -3.81
C SER A 237 2.67 8.64 -2.92
N GLY A 238 3.02 9.90 -2.66
CA GLY A 238 2.33 10.78 -1.71
C GLY A 238 2.51 10.38 -0.23
N LYS A 239 3.35 9.38 0.06
CA LYS A 239 3.67 8.94 1.42
C LYS A 239 4.84 9.76 1.98
N SER A 240 4.73 10.18 3.25
CA SER A 240 5.80 10.90 3.95
C SER A 240 6.97 9.99 4.28
N TRP A 241 8.20 10.53 4.21
CA TRP A 241 9.42 9.87 4.65
C TRP A 241 10.42 10.91 5.17
N THR A 242 10.31 11.25 6.44
CA THR A 242 11.13 12.25 7.14
C THR A 242 11.42 11.81 8.57
N SER A 243 12.36 12.46 9.25
CA SER A 243 12.61 12.27 10.68
C SER A 243 11.46 12.74 11.59
N GLY A 244 10.50 13.49 11.07
CA GLY A 244 9.31 13.90 11.83
C GLY A 244 8.14 12.94 11.69
N GLN A 245 8.05 12.27 10.53
CA GLN A 245 7.04 11.24 10.27
C GLN A 245 7.38 10.45 9.02
N PHE A 246 7.01 9.16 9.00
CA PHE A 246 7.18 8.34 7.80
C PHE A 246 6.07 7.29 7.64
N THR A 247 5.93 6.80 6.41
CA THR A 247 5.02 5.69 6.08
C THR A 247 5.77 4.67 5.23
N VAL A 248 5.86 3.42 5.69
CA VAL A 248 6.57 2.37 4.96
C VAL A 248 5.88 2.03 3.63
N ALA A 249 6.70 1.66 2.64
CA ALA A 249 6.25 1.37 1.28
C ALA A 249 5.33 0.14 1.22
N ASN A 250 5.67 -0.90 1.98
CA ASN A 250 5.01 -2.20 2.02
C ASN A 250 3.75 -2.26 2.91
N ARG A 251 3.21 -1.10 3.32
CA ARG A 251 1.92 -1.03 4.01
C ARG A 251 0.80 -1.55 3.13
N THR A 252 0.06 -2.54 3.61
CA THR A 252 -0.97 -3.24 2.84
C THR A 252 -2.35 -2.62 2.94
N VAL A 253 -2.68 -1.98 4.07
CA VAL A 253 -3.98 -1.33 4.26
C VAL A 253 -4.02 0.02 3.54
N THR A 254 -4.93 0.15 2.58
CA THR A 254 -5.22 1.40 1.87
C THR A 254 -6.22 2.26 2.63
N GLY A 255 -6.09 3.59 2.51
CA GLY A 255 -7.01 4.54 3.14
C GLY A 255 -6.64 4.97 4.57
N ILE A 256 -5.62 4.38 5.18
CA ILE A 256 -5.07 4.91 6.44
C ILE A 256 -4.28 6.20 6.13
N LYS A 257 -4.79 7.34 6.56
CA LYS A 257 -4.16 8.65 6.36
C LYS A 257 -3.00 8.91 7.33
N SER A 258 -3.02 8.27 8.50
CA SER A 258 -1.94 8.44 9.50
C SER A 258 -0.65 7.73 9.08
N PRO A 259 0.52 8.29 9.38
CA PRO A 259 1.82 7.68 9.10
C PRO A 259 2.02 6.36 9.86
N THR A 260 3.11 5.64 9.56
CA THR A 260 3.57 4.48 10.35
C THR A 260 4.14 4.99 11.67
N MET A 261 4.90 6.09 11.62
CA MET A 261 5.46 6.75 12.80
C MET A 261 5.59 8.25 12.57
#